data_b5b24a32e8067a286300e545c350ea29
#
_entry.id   b5b24a32e8067a286300e545c350ea29
#
_cell.length_a   1.000
_cell.length_b   1.000
_cell.length_c   1.000
_cell.angle_alpha   90.00
_cell.angle_beta   90.00
_cell.angle_gamma   90.00
#
_symmetry.space_group_name_H-M   'P 1'
#
loop_
_entity.id
_entity.type
_entity.pdbx_description
1 polymer ?
#
loop_
_entity_poly.entity_id
_entity_poly.type
_entity_poly.pdbx_seq_one_letter_code
_entity_poly.pdbx_strand_id
1 'polypeptide(L)'
;ISALNLNTPLIESGSAKRLLKQSTEQVRTKPVSEKFTGEIVVTPDCLSDFLGFITGDISDGKIISKTSIYKEKLNQQITDPRFTLHAQPVSDEITDGYFITDDGYVAENNTIIDNGVLKTHLLSLYGANKTGGERAVNGGGAFVVDAGEKPKDEIIRNIKKGILLERFSGGRPSADGEFSGVAKNSY
;
A
#
# COMPACT_ATOMS: atom_id res chain seq x y z
N ILE A 1 -10.11 -4.01 -11.28
CA ILE A 1 -10.25 -5.38 -10.72
C ILE A 1 -9.30 -6.27 -11.49
N SER A 2 -8.37 -6.90 -10.78
CA SER A 2 -7.49 -7.92 -11.33
C SER A 2 -7.90 -9.26 -10.74
N ALA A 3 -7.86 -10.32 -11.50
CA ALA A 3 -8.20 -11.66 -11.05
C ALA A 3 -7.31 -12.71 -11.73
N LEU A 4 -6.85 -13.67 -10.95
CA LEU A 4 -6.16 -14.86 -11.42
C LEU A 4 -7.19 -15.97 -11.65
N ASN A 5 -7.01 -16.75 -12.73
CA ASN A 5 -7.75 -18.00 -12.96
C ASN A 5 -9.28 -17.85 -12.77
N LEU A 6 -9.93 -17.05 -13.62
CA LEU A 6 -11.38 -16.82 -13.58
C LEU A 6 -12.16 -18.14 -13.79
N ASN A 7 -12.43 -18.83 -12.70
CA ASN A 7 -13.26 -20.05 -12.66
C ASN A 7 -14.70 -19.76 -12.23
N THR A 8 -15.02 -18.50 -11.94
CA THR A 8 -16.34 -18.02 -11.50
C THR A 8 -16.77 -16.83 -12.36
N PRO A 9 -18.06 -16.50 -12.41
CA PRO A 9 -18.54 -15.30 -13.09
C PRO A 9 -17.82 -14.05 -12.58
N LEU A 10 -17.51 -13.08 -13.47
CA LEU A 10 -16.79 -11.85 -13.15
C LEU A 10 -17.40 -11.09 -11.95
N ILE A 11 -18.73 -11.12 -11.82
CA ILE A 11 -19.43 -10.47 -10.71
C ILE A 11 -19.09 -11.07 -9.33
N GLU A 12 -18.68 -12.33 -9.30
CA GLU A 12 -18.30 -13.05 -8.07
C GLU A 12 -16.78 -13.00 -7.81
N SER A 13 -16.03 -12.40 -8.73
CA SER A 13 -14.59 -12.33 -8.67
C SER A 13 -14.12 -11.05 -7.94
N GLY A 14 -13.18 -11.21 -7.01
CA GLY A 14 -12.56 -10.09 -6.29
C GLY A 14 -13.58 -9.16 -5.62
N SER A 15 -13.43 -7.86 -5.82
CA SER A 15 -14.30 -6.82 -5.24
C SER A 15 -15.50 -6.41 -6.10
N ALA A 16 -15.77 -7.08 -7.23
CA ALA A 16 -16.80 -6.67 -8.20
C ALA A 16 -18.19 -6.49 -7.57
N LYS A 17 -18.68 -7.51 -6.85
CA LYS A 17 -19.98 -7.46 -6.17
C LYS A 17 -20.06 -6.35 -5.13
N ARG A 18 -18.97 -6.15 -4.37
CA ARG A 18 -18.89 -5.10 -3.36
C ARG A 18 -18.92 -3.70 -4.00
N LEU A 19 -18.17 -3.48 -5.07
CA LEU A 19 -18.16 -2.21 -5.79
C LEU A 19 -19.53 -1.86 -6.38
N LEU A 20 -20.25 -2.83 -6.93
CA LEU A 20 -21.63 -2.63 -7.41
C LEU A 20 -22.58 -2.26 -6.27
N LYS A 21 -22.49 -2.95 -5.13
CA LYS A 21 -23.26 -2.59 -3.93
C LYS A 21 -22.96 -1.16 -3.47
N GLN A 22 -21.69 -0.79 -3.35
CA GLN A 22 -21.26 0.57 -2.99
C GLN A 22 -21.81 1.62 -3.96
N SER A 23 -21.79 1.35 -5.26
CA SER A 23 -22.33 2.27 -6.27
C SER A 23 -23.82 2.55 -6.08
N THR A 24 -24.58 1.57 -5.65
CA THR A 24 -26.02 1.75 -5.34
C THR A 24 -26.26 2.45 -4.02
N GLU A 25 -25.50 2.16 -2.98
CA GLU A 25 -25.60 2.78 -1.66
C GLU A 25 -25.23 4.27 -1.71
N GLN A 26 -24.32 4.66 -2.58
CA GLN A 26 -23.82 6.03 -2.70
C GLN A 26 -24.66 6.96 -3.58
N VAL A 27 -25.74 6.48 -4.14
CA VAL A 27 -26.75 7.36 -4.76
C VAL A 27 -27.32 8.35 -3.74
N ARG A 28 -27.30 7.98 -2.46
CA ARG A 28 -27.75 8.85 -1.34
C ARG A 28 -26.68 8.91 -0.28
N THR A 29 -25.83 9.91 -0.34
CA THR A 29 -24.82 10.20 0.69
C THR A 29 -25.42 10.96 1.85
N LYS A 30 -24.83 10.78 3.04
CA LYS A 30 -25.14 11.58 4.23
C LYS A 30 -23.96 12.50 4.53
N PRO A 31 -24.20 13.79 4.79
CA PRO A 31 -23.13 14.68 5.23
C PRO A 31 -22.65 14.29 6.63
N VAL A 32 -21.37 14.46 6.88
CA VAL A 32 -20.82 14.41 8.25
C VAL A 32 -21.24 15.70 8.96
N SER A 33 -21.96 15.57 10.07
CA SER A 33 -22.59 16.71 10.76
C SER A 33 -21.58 17.62 11.48
N GLU A 34 -20.44 17.10 11.86
CA GLU A 34 -19.42 17.83 12.65
C GLU A 34 -18.01 17.27 12.42
N LYS A 35 -17.00 18.08 12.71
CA LYS A 35 -15.61 17.59 12.77
C LYS A 35 -15.43 16.65 13.95
N PHE A 36 -14.72 15.58 13.77
CA PHE A 36 -14.40 14.64 14.84
C PHE A 36 -13.00 14.04 14.68
N THR A 37 -12.47 13.54 15.77
CA THR A 37 -11.31 12.65 15.81
C THR A 37 -11.81 11.23 16.02
N GLY A 38 -11.26 10.26 15.29
CA GLY A 38 -11.69 8.88 15.36
C GLY A 38 -10.70 7.93 14.71
N GLU A 39 -11.07 6.66 14.69
CA GLU A 39 -10.28 5.58 14.12
C GLU A 39 -10.53 5.49 12.61
N ILE A 40 -9.52 5.06 11.85
CA ILE A 40 -9.65 4.82 10.41
C ILE A 40 -9.31 3.36 10.14
N VAL A 41 -10.24 2.65 9.49
CA VAL A 41 -9.97 1.32 8.92
C VAL A 41 -9.75 1.49 7.43
N VAL A 42 -8.53 1.27 6.99
CA VAL A 42 -8.17 1.29 5.57
C VAL A 42 -8.44 -0.09 4.99
N THR A 43 -9.28 -0.17 3.96
CA THR A 43 -9.55 -1.46 3.31
C THR A 43 -8.41 -1.89 2.40
N PRO A 44 -8.29 -3.19 2.05
CA PRO A 44 -7.26 -3.66 1.12
C PRO A 44 -7.25 -2.93 -0.22
N ASP A 45 -8.42 -2.58 -0.79
CA ASP A 45 -8.49 -1.84 -2.06
C ASP A 45 -7.96 -0.40 -1.95
N CYS A 46 -7.99 0.20 -0.75
CA CYS A 46 -7.47 1.54 -0.50
C CYS A 46 -6.02 1.51 0.02
N LEU A 47 -5.53 0.37 0.48
CA LEU A 47 -4.20 0.26 1.09
C LEU A 47 -3.09 0.59 0.08
N SER A 48 -3.27 0.25 -1.20
CA SER A 48 -2.31 0.55 -2.27
C SER A 48 -1.96 2.05 -2.37
N ASP A 49 -2.93 2.94 -2.13
CA ASP A 49 -2.71 4.39 -2.15
C ASP A 49 -1.71 4.80 -1.05
N PHE A 50 -1.84 4.21 0.14
CA PHE A 50 -0.93 4.49 1.28
C PHE A 50 0.43 3.83 1.12
N LEU A 51 0.49 2.60 0.59
CA LEU A 51 1.74 1.94 0.25
C LEU A 51 2.54 2.75 -0.76
N GLY A 52 1.86 3.35 -1.74
CA GLY A 52 2.48 4.22 -2.75
C GLY A 52 3.21 5.43 -2.15
N PHE A 53 2.80 5.94 -1.00
CA PHE A 53 3.53 7.01 -0.31
C PHE A 53 4.86 6.51 0.23
N ILE A 54 4.87 5.36 0.92
CA ILE A 54 6.08 4.78 1.49
C ILE A 54 7.03 4.33 0.38
N THR A 55 6.53 3.53 -0.57
CA THR A 55 7.37 2.96 -1.65
C THR A 55 7.92 4.03 -2.58
N GLY A 56 7.13 5.09 -2.85
CA GLY A 56 7.60 6.25 -3.60
C GLY A 56 8.71 7.01 -2.88
N ASP A 57 8.65 7.10 -1.56
CA ASP A 57 9.65 7.83 -0.76
C ASP A 57 10.98 7.08 -0.61
N ILE A 58 10.96 5.75 -0.72
CA ILE A 58 12.17 4.92 -0.70
C ILE A 58 12.72 4.57 -2.11
N SER A 59 12.15 5.15 -3.16
CA SER A 59 12.55 4.93 -4.56
C SER A 59 13.66 5.89 -5.03
N ASP A 60 14.25 5.60 -6.18
CA ASP A 60 15.36 6.36 -6.81
C ASP A 60 15.17 7.87 -6.71
N GLY A 61 14.06 8.41 -7.16
CA GLY A 61 13.87 9.85 -7.28
C GLY A 61 14.02 10.59 -5.95
N LYS A 62 13.46 10.03 -4.89
CA LYS A 62 13.50 10.63 -3.55
C LYS A 62 14.81 10.40 -2.82
N ILE A 63 15.42 9.23 -2.99
CA ILE A 63 16.71 8.92 -2.37
C ILE A 63 17.84 9.69 -3.05
N ILE A 64 17.89 9.74 -4.38
CA ILE A 64 18.89 10.50 -5.16
C ILE A 64 18.81 12.01 -4.83
N SER A 65 17.60 12.56 -4.84
CA SER A 65 17.37 13.98 -4.51
C SER A 65 17.56 14.32 -3.03
N LYS A 66 17.75 13.31 -2.17
CA LYS A 66 17.89 13.45 -0.71
C LYS A 66 16.64 14.06 -0.04
N THR A 67 15.49 14.00 -0.69
CA THR A 67 14.21 14.54 -0.16
C THR A 67 13.35 13.48 0.54
N SER A 68 13.78 12.22 0.56
CA SER A 68 13.11 11.14 1.30
C SER A 68 13.25 11.35 2.81
N ILE A 69 12.12 11.17 3.52
CA ILE A 69 12.13 11.09 5.00
C ILE A 69 12.77 9.79 5.51
N TYR A 70 12.93 8.80 4.63
CA TYR A 70 13.49 7.47 4.94
C TYR A 70 14.92 7.28 4.47
N LYS A 71 15.58 8.30 3.90
CA LYS A 71 16.95 8.19 3.32
C LYS A 71 18.00 7.61 4.28
N GLU A 72 17.88 7.91 5.57
CA GLU A 72 18.79 7.45 6.63
C GLU A 72 18.15 6.43 7.57
N LYS A 73 17.05 5.81 7.13
CA LYS A 73 16.25 4.90 7.96
C LYS A 73 16.44 3.42 7.63
N LEU A 74 17.42 3.09 6.78
CA LEU A 74 17.75 1.69 6.50
C LEU A 74 18.10 0.95 7.79
N ASN A 75 17.51 -0.22 7.99
CA ASN A 75 17.59 -1.04 9.21
C ASN A 75 17.04 -0.35 10.48
N GLN A 76 16.18 0.65 10.34
CA GLN A 76 15.48 1.30 11.45
C GLN A 76 13.98 1.05 11.38
N GLN A 77 13.35 1.13 12.54
CA GLN A 77 11.89 1.08 12.65
C GLN A 77 11.27 2.30 11.99
N ILE A 78 10.37 2.08 11.02
CA ILE A 78 9.66 3.15 10.29
C ILE A 78 8.13 3.03 10.39
N THR A 79 7.64 1.85 10.76
CA THR A 79 6.20 1.59 10.95
C THR A 79 5.97 0.76 12.23
N ASP A 80 4.70 0.46 12.54
CA ASP A 80 4.34 -0.46 13.62
C ASP A 80 5.00 -1.84 13.41
N PRO A 81 5.51 -2.50 14.46
CA PRO A 81 6.13 -3.84 14.36
C PRO A 81 5.22 -4.94 13.79
N ARG A 82 3.91 -4.74 13.78
CA ARG A 82 2.95 -5.67 13.15
C ARG A 82 2.87 -5.53 11.63
N PHE A 83 3.57 -4.56 11.05
CA PHE A 83 3.51 -4.28 9.62
C PHE A 83 4.73 -4.90 8.92
N THR A 84 4.47 -5.81 7.99
CA THR A 84 5.47 -6.40 7.09
C THR A 84 5.02 -6.20 5.65
N LEU A 85 5.94 -5.73 4.81
CA LEU A 85 5.73 -5.48 3.38
C LEU A 85 6.74 -6.28 2.56
N HIS A 86 6.22 -7.07 1.63
CA HIS A 86 7.01 -7.85 0.67
C HIS A 86 6.86 -7.30 -0.75
N ALA A 87 7.85 -7.57 -1.60
CA ALA A 87 7.71 -7.65 -3.06
C ALA A 87 7.74 -9.12 -3.45
N GLN A 88 6.69 -9.61 -4.10
CA GLN A 88 6.55 -11.02 -4.49
C GLN A 88 6.26 -11.18 -5.98
N PRO A 89 7.13 -10.68 -6.87
CA PRO A 89 6.86 -10.65 -8.31
C PRO A 89 6.73 -12.03 -8.95
N VAL A 90 7.32 -13.06 -8.37
CA VAL A 90 7.30 -14.44 -8.89
C VAL A 90 6.31 -15.35 -8.13
N SER A 91 5.38 -14.77 -7.37
CA SER A 91 4.33 -15.51 -6.67
C SER A 91 3.15 -15.81 -7.59
N ASP A 92 2.61 -17.03 -7.52
CA ASP A 92 1.39 -17.43 -8.23
C ASP A 92 0.12 -16.73 -7.69
N GLU A 93 0.21 -16.05 -6.55
CA GLU A 93 -0.89 -15.33 -5.91
C GLU A 93 -1.02 -13.87 -6.39
N ILE A 94 -0.07 -13.38 -7.20
CA ILE A 94 0.00 -12.00 -7.68
C ILE A 94 -0.47 -11.93 -9.14
N THR A 95 -1.41 -11.01 -9.43
CA THR A 95 -1.94 -10.81 -10.79
C THR A 95 -1.02 -10.02 -11.70
N ASP A 96 -0.15 -9.20 -11.14
CA ASP A 96 0.76 -8.27 -11.82
C ASP A 96 2.25 -8.61 -11.53
N GLY A 97 2.53 -9.90 -11.39
CA GLY A 97 3.88 -10.41 -11.23
C GLY A 97 4.76 -10.22 -12.47
N TYR A 98 6.06 -10.32 -12.28
CA TYR A 98 7.05 -10.22 -13.36
C TYR A 98 8.27 -11.08 -13.05
N PHE A 99 9.02 -11.49 -14.09
CA PHE A 99 10.21 -12.33 -13.97
C PHE A 99 11.52 -11.59 -14.16
N ILE A 100 11.46 -10.43 -14.79
CA ILE A 100 12.61 -9.56 -15.07
C ILE A 100 12.28 -8.17 -14.58
N THR A 101 13.20 -7.55 -13.85
CA THR A 101 13.09 -6.17 -13.38
C THR A 101 13.32 -5.18 -14.51
N ASP A 102 12.89 -3.92 -14.35
CA ASP A 102 13.05 -2.88 -15.38
C ASP A 102 14.52 -2.61 -15.74
N ASP A 103 15.44 -2.89 -14.83
CA ASP A 103 16.89 -2.77 -15.04
C ASP A 103 17.57 -4.09 -15.48
N GLY A 104 16.77 -5.10 -15.89
CA GLY A 104 17.22 -6.29 -16.60
C GLY A 104 17.71 -7.45 -15.73
N TYR A 105 17.41 -7.46 -14.44
CA TYR A 105 17.76 -8.56 -13.56
C TYR A 105 16.61 -9.54 -13.38
N VAL A 106 16.93 -10.78 -13.01
CA VAL A 106 15.91 -11.76 -12.63
C VAL A 106 15.22 -11.28 -11.36
N ALA A 107 13.90 -11.27 -11.36
CA ALA A 107 13.10 -10.88 -10.22
C ALA A 107 13.03 -12.03 -9.18
N GLU A 108 13.04 -11.68 -7.91
CA GLU A 108 12.96 -12.63 -6.79
C GLU A 108 12.01 -12.07 -5.72
N ASN A 109 11.36 -12.96 -4.98
CA ASN A 109 10.58 -12.54 -3.82
C ASN A 109 11.49 -12.03 -2.70
N ASN A 110 11.19 -10.87 -2.14
CA ASN A 110 11.96 -10.29 -1.05
C ASN A 110 11.11 -9.46 -0.09
N THR A 111 11.64 -9.17 1.10
CA THR A 111 11.00 -8.34 2.11
C THR A 111 11.57 -6.92 2.06
N ILE A 112 10.69 -5.93 1.98
CA ILE A 112 11.03 -4.50 1.96
C ILE A 112 11.01 -3.92 3.38
N ILE A 113 9.96 -4.20 4.12
CA ILE A 113 9.79 -3.83 5.53
C ILE A 113 9.50 -5.10 6.31
N ASP A 114 10.30 -5.39 7.32
CA ASP A 114 10.19 -6.58 8.15
C ASP A 114 9.87 -6.19 9.59
N ASN A 115 8.69 -6.57 10.08
CA ASN A 115 8.23 -6.20 11.42
C ASN A 115 8.43 -4.70 11.71
N GLY A 116 8.07 -3.84 10.74
CA GLY A 116 8.19 -2.40 10.80
C GLY A 116 9.57 -1.83 10.50
N VAL A 117 10.61 -2.66 10.33
CA VAL A 117 11.99 -2.25 10.06
C VAL A 117 12.25 -2.18 8.55
N LEU A 118 12.69 -1.04 8.04
CA LEU A 118 13.07 -0.87 6.62
C LEU A 118 14.31 -1.69 6.29
N LYS A 119 14.19 -2.68 5.41
CA LYS A 119 15.28 -3.58 5.04
C LYS A 119 16.03 -3.15 3.77
N THR A 120 15.36 -2.42 2.88
CA THR A 120 15.93 -1.98 1.61
C THR A 120 15.28 -0.69 1.12
N HIS A 121 16.06 0.18 0.47
CA HIS A 121 15.50 1.17 -0.44
C HIS A 121 15.21 0.51 -1.79
N LEU A 122 14.22 1.01 -2.53
CA LEU A 122 13.86 0.50 -3.86
C LEU A 122 14.73 1.18 -4.95
N LEU A 123 16.06 1.02 -4.82
CA LEU A 123 17.00 1.59 -5.78
C LEU A 123 17.17 0.66 -6.97
N SER A 124 17.01 1.21 -8.18
CA SER A 124 17.47 0.57 -9.40
C SER A 124 19.00 0.54 -9.47
N LEU A 125 19.58 -0.08 -10.50
CA LEU A 125 21.01 0.00 -10.76
C LEU A 125 21.49 1.47 -10.92
N TYR A 126 20.66 2.31 -11.56
CA TYR A 126 20.95 3.74 -11.68
C TYR A 126 20.96 4.43 -10.33
N GLY A 127 19.96 4.19 -9.50
CA GLY A 127 19.87 4.75 -8.16
C GLY A 127 21.02 4.33 -7.26
N ALA A 128 21.38 3.05 -7.28
CA ALA A 128 22.51 2.51 -6.55
C ALA A 128 23.83 3.19 -6.96
N ASN A 129 24.09 3.31 -8.26
CA ASN A 129 25.28 3.98 -8.77
C ASN A 129 25.35 5.48 -8.43
N LYS A 130 24.21 6.17 -8.38
CA LYS A 130 24.14 7.61 -8.04
C LYS A 130 24.32 7.89 -6.57
N THR A 131 23.90 6.99 -5.70
CA THR A 131 23.87 7.21 -4.24
C THR A 131 25.00 6.49 -3.51
N GLY A 132 25.63 5.49 -4.14
CA GLY A 132 26.57 4.58 -3.49
C GLY A 132 25.86 3.53 -2.60
N GLY A 133 24.53 3.45 -2.68
CA GLY A 133 23.73 2.45 -1.97
C GLY A 133 23.69 1.12 -2.71
N GLU A 134 23.01 0.15 -2.10
CA GLU A 134 22.80 -1.16 -2.71
C GLU A 134 21.60 -1.13 -3.66
N ARG A 135 21.70 -1.82 -4.81
CA ARG A 135 20.59 -2.08 -5.69
C ARG A 135 19.56 -2.96 -4.97
N ALA A 136 18.29 -2.59 -5.05
CA ALA A 136 17.21 -3.43 -4.55
C ALA A 136 17.11 -4.74 -5.36
N VAL A 137 16.67 -5.81 -4.72
CA VAL A 137 16.32 -7.07 -5.43
C VAL A 137 15.32 -6.78 -6.54
N ASN A 138 14.28 -6.00 -6.21
CA ASN A 138 13.29 -5.52 -7.17
C ASN A 138 13.10 -4.01 -7.03
N GLY A 139 12.87 -3.29 -8.13
CA GLY A 139 12.66 -1.84 -8.14
C GLY A 139 11.26 -1.39 -7.67
N GLY A 140 10.36 -2.32 -7.40
CA GLY A 140 9.00 -2.06 -6.91
C GLY A 140 7.94 -2.92 -7.61
N GLY A 141 6.69 -2.73 -7.23
CA GLY A 141 5.55 -3.53 -7.71
C GLY A 141 5.36 -4.86 -6.98
N ALA A 142 4.32 -5.58 -7.33
CA ALA A 142 3.97 -6.88 -6.75
C ALA A 142 3.97 -6.89 -5.20
N PHE A 143 3.43 -5.84 -4.59
CA PHE A 143 3.47 -5.63 -3.15
C PHE A 143 2.44 -6.51 -2.43
N VAL A 144 2.90 -7.17 -1.36
CA VAL A 144 2.07 -7.97 -0.45
C VAL A 144 2.32 -7.52 0.97
N VAL A 145 1.24 -7.29 1.72
CA VAL A 145 1.28 -7.01 3.16
C VAL A 145 0.80 -8.24 3.90
N ASP A 146 1.49 -8.61 4.95
CA ASP A 146 1.10 -9.75 5.78
C ASP A 146 -0.29 -9.54 6.39
N ALA A 147 -1.09 -10.59 6.37
CA ALA A 147 -2.40 -10.57 6.99
C ALA A 147 -2.29 -10.58 8.52
N GLY A 148 -3.12 -9.77 9.16
CA GLY A 148 -3.30 -9.85 10.61
C GLY A 148 -4.24 -11.00 11.02
N GLU A 149 -4.29 -11.29 12.31
CA GLU A 149 -5.11 -12.38 12.86
C GLU A 149 -6.59 -12.02 13.03
N LYS A 150 -6.94 -10.73 13.10
CA LYS A 150 -8.30 -10.29 13.40
C LYS A 150 -9.15 -10.17 12.14
N PRO A 151 -10.34 -10.80 12.09
CA PRO A 151 -11.28 -10.62 10.99
C PRO A 151 -11.71 -9.13 10.86
N LYS A 152 -11.83 -8.65 9.61
CA LYS A 152 -12.23 -7.27 9.32
C LYS A 152 -13.52 -6.86 10.05
N ASP A 153 -14.53 -7.72 10.07
CA ASP A 153 -15.81 -7.42 10.70
C ASP A 153 -15.71 -7.30 12.23
N GLU A 154 -14.75 -7.98 12.84
CA GLU A 154 -14.45 -7.81 14.27
C GLU A 154 -13.79 -6.45 14.52
N ILE A 155 -12.83 -6.06 13.68
CA ILE A 155 -12.18 -4.75 13.76
C ILE A 155 -13.23 -3.64 13.67
N ILE A 156 -14.11 -3.69 12.67
CA ILE A 156 -15.15 -2.68 12.45
C ILE A 156 -16.11 -2.59 13.64
N ARG A 157 -16.56 -3.74 14.19
CA ARG A 157 -17.47 -3.77 15.32
C ARG A 157 -16.91 -3.14 16.61
N ASN A 158 -15.60 -3.15 16.76
CA ASN A 158 -14.93 -2.60 17.94
C ASN A 158 -14.69 -1.09 17.86
N ILE A 159 -14.91 -0.46 16.70
CA ILE A 159 -14.77 0.98 16.52
C ILE A 159 -16.01 1.71 17.04
N LYS A 160 -15.78 2.65 17.96
CA LYS A 160 -16.87 3.48 18.51
C LYS A 160 -17.22 4.66 17.60
N LYS A 161 -16.21 5.29 17.02
CA LYS A 161 -16.33 6.43 16.10
C LYS A 161 -15.16 6.41 15.14
N GLY A 162 -15.42 6.33 13.85
CA GLY A 162 -14.35 6.21 12.85
C GLY A 162 -14.85 6.26 11.43
N ILE A 163 -13.96 5.95 10.51
CA ILE A 163 -14.24 5.87 9.07
C ILE A 163 -13.73 4.53 8.55
N LEU A 164 -14.59 3.80 7.87
CA LEU A 164 -14.18 2.70 7.00
C LEU A 164 -13.79 3.31 5.64
N LEU A 165 -12.50 3.47 5.41
CA LEU A 165 -11.93 4.11 4.24
C LEU A 165 -11.81 3.10 3.11
N GLU A 166 -12.71 3.20 2.14
CA GLU A 166 -12.76 2.32 0.97
C GLU A 166 -11.98 2.86 -0.23
N ARG A 167 -11.89 4.18 -0.34
CA ARG A 167 -11.12 4.88 -1.37
C ARG A 167 -10.65 6.23 -0.86
N PHE A 168 -9.39 6.54 -1.10
CA PHE A 168 -8.77 7.80 -0.76
C PHE A 168 -8.51 8.65 -2.01
N SER A 169 -8.69 9.96 -1.90
CA SER A 169 -8.29 10.91 -2.92
C SER A 169 -7.73 12.14 -2.23
N GLY A 170 -6.45 12.37 -2.36
CA GLY A 170 -5.81 13.49 -1.68
C GLY A 170 -4.37 13.69 -2.07
N GLY A 171 -3.74 14.64 -1.38
CA GLY A 171 -2.33 14.97 -1.55
C GLY A 171 -1.39 13.92 -0.98
N ARG A 172 -0.10 14.11 -1.23
CA ARG A 172 0.96 13.33 -0.60
C ARG A 172 1.26 13.87 0.79
N PRO A 173 1.78 13.05 1.70
CA PRO A 173 2.31 13.52 2.97
C PRO A 173 3.37 14.61 2.77
N SER A 174 3.36 15.63 3.62
CA SER A 174 4.43 16.62 3.74
C SER A 174 5.69 15.97 4.32
N ALA A 175 6.79 16.71 4.37
CA ALA A 175 8.03 16.25 5.03
C ALA A 175 7.82 15.94 6.53
N ASP A 176 6.84 16.58 7.16
CA ASP A 176 6.47 16.36 8.57
C ASP A 176 5.46 15.22 8.75
N GLY A 177 5.08 14.53 7.65
CA GLY A 177 4.14 13.42 7.66
C GLY A 177 2.66 13.81 7.70
N GLU A 178 2.34 15.10 7.71
CA GLU A 178 0.96 15.56 7.66
C GLU A 178 0.39 15.41 6.24
N PHE A 179 -0.83 14.94 6.12
CA PHE A 179 -1.54 14.89 4.85
C PHE A 179 -3.04 15.08 5.04
N SER A 180 -3.71 15.44 3.96
CA SER A 180 -5.16 15.58 3.91
C SER A 180 -5.71 14.99 2.62
N GLY A 181 -6.96 14.59 2.65
CA GLY A 181 -7.64 14.07 1.48
C GLY A 181 -9.12 13.83 1.71
N VAL A 182 -9.76 13.29 0.71
CA VAL A 182 -11.19 13.01 0.69
C VAL A 182 -11.41 11.50 0.77
N ALA A 183 -12.14 11.07 1.78
CA ALA A 183 -12.66 9.71 1.86
C ALA A 183 -13.81 9.57 0.86
N LYS A 184 -13.62 8.74 -0.16
CA LYS A 184 -14.63 8.42 -1.16
C LYS A 184 -15.14 7.01 -0.95
N ASN A 185 -16.41 6.77 -1.28
CA ASN A 185 -17.02 5.46 -1.13
C ASN A 185 -16.89 4.87 0.28
N SER A 186 -16.85 5.71 1.29
CA SER A 186 -16.48 5.39 2.67
C SER A 186 -17.69 5.43 3.60
N TYR A 187 -17.59 4.78 4.74
CA TYR A 187 -18.67 4.63 5.70
C TYR A 187 -18.26 5.10 7.09
#